data_517da51088797fd59e5e32a7f731f26b
#
_entry.id   517da51088797fd59e5e32a7f731f26b
#
_cell.length_a   1.000
_cell.length_b   1.000
_cell.length_c   1.000
_cell.angle_alpha   90.00
_cell.angle_beta   90.00
_cell.angle_gamma   90.00
#
_symmetry.space_group_name_H-M   'P 1'
#
loop_
_entity.id
_entity.type
_entity.pdbx_description
1 polymer ?
#
loop_
_entity_poly.entity_id
_entity_poly.type
_entity_poly.pdbx_seq_one_letter_code
_entity_poly.pdbx_strand_id
1 'polypeptide(L)'
;MQNSQNKLIIIIGTLLIVSGMMILTSNYFNEKVDNAYTYMNNLLLENTETEVLELQEEVATIDETTSSLENMQIEETVIDPYAKYYIGTLEIPKINLNKGFTAIDSPYNTVNKNIEVVKDSNYPDVSKGNFILAAHSGNSYLAYFKNLYQLTLGDKAYINYKNHRYTYKIVNIYQQEKTGKIAIYRDLNKNTLTLITCTKDSKTKQTIYILELESVINI
;
A
#
# COMPACT_ATOMS: atom_id res chain seq x y z
N MET A 1 -60.18 9.14 3.20
CA MET A 1 -59.23 8.05 2.97
C MET A 1 -57.99 8.48 2.14
N GLN A 2 -58.14 9.31 1.11
CA GLN A 2 -57.04 9.73 0.20
C GLN A 2 -55.90 10.53 0.90
N ASN A 3 -56.24 11.35 1.90
CA ASN A 3 -55.26 12.17 2.63
C ASN A 3 -54.32 11.35 3.54
N SER A 4 -54.73 10.19 4.02
CA SER A 4 -53.92 9.27 4.83
C SER A 4 -52.89 8.50 3.98
N GLN A 5 -53.29 8.10 2.76
CA GLN A 5 -52.38 7.40 1.83
C GLN A 5 -51.27 8.32 1.33
N ASN A 6 -51.55 9.59 1.05
CA ASN A 6 -50.55 10.55 0.64
C ASN A 6 -49.50 10.83 1.76
N LYS A 7 -49.93 10.88 3.02
CA LYS A 7 -49.02 11.00 4.16
C LYS A 7 -48.12 9.77 4.31
N LEU A 8 -48.64 8.58 4.11
CA LEU A 8 -47.87 7.34 4.17
C LEU A 8 -46.80 7.25 3.08
N ILE A 9 -47.14 7.66 1.85
CA ILE A 9 -46.19 7.70 0.72
C ILE A 9 -45.05 8.68 0.99
N ILE A 10 -45.36 9.86 1.56
CA ILE A 10 -44.36 10.87 1.92
C ILE A 10 -43.40 10.31 2.99
N ILE A 11 -43.92 9.64 4.03
CA ILE A 11 -43.09 9.05 5.10
C ILE A 11 -42.16 7.95 4.55
N ILE A 12 -42.69 7.07 3.68
CA ILE A 12 -41.88 6.01 3.06
C ILE A 12 -40.78 6.64 2.16
N GLY A 13 -41.14 7.67 1.37
CA GLY A 13 -40.19 8.34 0.49
C GLY A 13 -39.06 9.05 1.27
N THR A 14 -39.40 9.73 2.37
CA THR A 14 -38.36 10.36 3.23
C THR A 14 -37.47 9.33 3.91
N LEU A 15 -38.01 8.20 4.34
CA LEU A 15 -37.24 7.12 4.98
C LEU A 15 -36.26 6.45 4.00
N LEU A 16 -36.66 6.28 2.74
CA LEU A 16 -35.81 5.79 1.67
C LEU A 16 -34.66 6.76 1.33
N ILE A 17 -34.95 8.06 1.30
CA ILE A 17 -33.92 9.09 1.05
C ILE A 17 -32.89 9.10 2.18
N VAL A 18 -33.35 9.07 3.45
CA VAL A 18 -32.45 9.06 4.62
C VAL A 18 -31.59 7.79 4.66
N SER A 19 -32.19 6.62 4.41
CA SER A 19 -31.44 5.36 4.36
C SER A 19 -30.43 5.34 3.21
N GLY A 20 -30.75 5.86 2.04
CA GLY A 20 -29.85 5.99 0.91
C GLY A 20 -28.67 6.93 1.22
N MET A 21 -28.94 8.06 1.89
CA MET A 21 -27.91 9.01 2.32
C MET A 21 -26.98 8.39 3.38
N MET A 22 -27.51 7.58 4.28
CA MET A 22 -26.73 6.88 5.32
C MET A 22 -25.78 5.83 4.73
N ILE A 23 -26.19 5.12 3.67
CA ILE A 23 -25.33 4.17 2.95
C ILE A 23 -24.21 4.91 2.21
N LEU A 24 -24.50 6.03 1.57
CA LEU A 24 -23.51 6.82 0.84
C LEU A 24 -22.45 7.45 1.78
N THR A 25 -22.86 7.84 2.99
CA THR A 25 -21.94 8.43 3.97
C THR A 25 -21.16 7.37 4.77
N SER A 26 -21.64 6.13 4.86
CA SER A 26 -21.02 5.04 5.63
C SER A 26 -19.59 4.75 5.15
N ASN A 27 -19.37 4.66 3.84
CA ASN A 27 -18.04 4.42 3.28
C ASN A 27 -17.07 5.59 3.55
N TYR A 28 -17.56 6.81 3.51
CA TYR A 28 -16.76 8.00 3.82
C TYR A 28 -16.37 8.05 5.31
N PHE A 29 -17.30 7.67 6.21
CA PHE A 29 -17.03 7.62 7.65
C PHE A 29 -16.04 6.51 8.02
N ASN A 30 -16.16 5.31 7.44
CA ASN A 30 -15.26 4.21 7.70
C ASN A 30 -13.82 4.54 7.28
N GLU A 31 -13.63 5.18 6.12
CA GLU A 31 -12.32 5.64 5.67
C GLU A 31 -11.70 6.69 6.62
N LYS A 32 -12.52 7.61 7.16
CA LYS A 32 -12.06 8.61 8.13
C LYS A 32 -11.72 8.00 9.50
N VAL A 33 -12.49 7.02 9.94
CA VAL A 33 -12.27 6.31 11.20
C VAL A 33 -10.98 5.48 11.14
N ASP A 34 -10.75 4.75 10.04
CA ASP A 34 -9.53 3.96 9.84
C ASP A 34 -8.28 4.87 9.80
N ASN A 35 -8.37 6.04 9.15
CA ASN A 35 -7.30 7.03 9.14
C ASN A 35 -7.02 7.61 10.54
N ALA A 36 -8.07 7.87 11.33
CA ALA A 36 -7.93 8.38 12.70
C ALA A 36 -7.33 7.33 13.66
N TYR A 37 -7.73 6.06 13.55
CA TYR A 37 -7.15 4.98 14.34
C TYR A 37 -5.67 4.76 14.05
N THR A 38 -5.27 4.85 12.79
CA THR A 38 -3.86 4.69 12.40
C THR A 38 -3.02 5.87 12.90
N TYR A 39 -3.53 7.09 12.80
CA TYR A 39 -2.86 8.28 13.32
C TYR A 39 -2.68 8.20 14.85
N MET A 40 -3.73 7.77 15.60
CA MET A 40 -3.63 7.57 17.05
C MET A 40 -2.66 6.44 17.44
N ASN A 41 -2.63 5.34 16.71
CA ASN A 41 -1.67 4.26 16.96
C ASN A 41 -0.22 4.71 16.74
N ASN A 42 0.03 5.54 15.73
CA ASN A 42 1.36 6.11 15.49
C ASN A 42 1.78 7.05 16.62
N LEU A 43 0.90 7.92 17.10
CA LEU A 43 1.15 8.81 18.25
C LEU A 43 1.39 8.04 19.57
N LEU A 44 0.68 6.94 19.79
CA LEU A 44 0.87 6.11 21.00
C LEU A 44 2.20 5.34 20.96
N LEU A 45 2.67 4.93 19.81
CA LEU A 45 3.97 4.27 19.63
C LEU A 45 5.12 5.27 19.78
N GLU A 46 4.98 6.49 19.28
CA GLU A 46 5.94 7.57 19.41
C GLU A 46 6.15 7.99 20.87
N ASN A 47 5.08 8.12 21.64
CA ASN A 47 5.15 8.45 23.07
C ASN A 47 5.79 7.32 23.94
N THR A 48 5.74 6.07 23.48
CA THR A 48 6.34 4.95 24.23
C THR A 48 7.87 4.88 24.04
N GLU A 49 8.37 5.33 22.88
CA GLU A 49 9.84 5.39 22.66
C GLU A 49 10.49 6.63 23.28
N THR A 50 9.76 7.73 23.45
CA THR A 50 10.28 8.97 24.05
C THR A 50 10.41 8.83 25.58
N GLU A 51 9.56 8.07 26.27
CA GLU A 51 9.69 7.83 27.71
C GLU A 51 10.93 6.99 28.08
N VAL A 52 11.48 6.19 27.19
CA VAL A 52 12.69 5.37 27.43
C VAL A 52 13.99 6.17 27.25
N LEU A 53 13.96 7.29 26.52
CA LEU A 53 15.14 8.14 26.25
C LEU A 53 15.36 9.25 27.29
N GLU A 54 14.32 9.67 28.04
CA GLU A 54 14.45 10.73 29.06
C GLU A 54 15.11 10.29 30.37
N LEU A 55 15.45 9.03 30.55
CA LEU A 55 16.10 8.52 31.80
C LEU A 55 17.63 8.46 31.71
N GLN A 56 18.29 8.96 30.67
CA GLN A 56 19.75 8.88 30.53
C GLN A 56 20.51 10.20 30.28
N GLU A 57 19.88 11.38 30.37
CA GLU A 57 20.63 12.64 30.26
C GLU A 57 20.42 13.58 31.46
N GLU A 58 21.16 13.31 32.54
CA GLU A 58 21.54 14.36 33.50
C GLU A 58 23.06 14.48 33.51
N VAL A 59 23.52 15.72 33.28
CA VAL A 59 24.89 16.29 33.44
C VAL A 59 25.67 16.57 32.13
N ALA A 60 25.52 17.79 31.63
CA ALA A 60 26.65 18.73 31.43
C ALA A 60 26.16 20.12 30.99
N THR A 61 26.65 21.10 31.71
CA THR A 61 26.35 22.54 31.70
C THR A 61 26.86 23.30 30.48
N ILE A 62 26.02 24.21 30.00
CA ILE A 62 26.20 25.61 29.51
C ILE A 62 27.49 25.98 28.76
N ASP A 63 27.39 26.47 27.52
CA ASP A 63 27.80 27.83 27.17
C ASP A 63 27.07 28.36 25.89
N GLU A 64 26.68 29.64 25.98
CA GLU A 64 26.01 30.42 24.92
C GLU A 64 26.96 30.78 23.79
N THR A 65 26.55 30.67 22.53
CA THR A 65 26.82 31.72 21.53
C THR A 65 25.83 31.63 20.35
N THR A 66 25.17 32.72 20.15
CA THR A 66 24.22 33.11 19.08
C THR A 66 24.82 32.90 17.67
N SER A 67 24.07 32.31 16.74
CA SER A 67 23.58 32.94 15.50
C SER A 67 23.16 31.96 14.41
N SER A 68 22.19 32.43 13.64
CA SER A 68 21.66 31.95 12.34
C SER A 68 20.71 30.72 12.36
N LEU A 69 19.42 31.07 12.49
CA LEU A 69 18.29 30.25 12.07
C LEU A 69 18.30 30.15 10.54
N GLU A 70 18.87 29.11 9.98
CA GLU A 70 18.55 28.65 8.64
C GLU A 70 17.44 27.60 8.73
N ASN A 71 16.40 27.84 7.95
CA ASN A 71 15.22 27.00 7.79
C ASN A 71 15.61 25.51 7.54
N MET A 72 15.69 24.71 8.59
CA MET A 72 15.55 23.27 8.46
C MET A 72 14.04 22.95 8.36
N GLN A 73 13.56 22.70 7.16
CA GLN A 73 12.34 21.94 6.98
C GLN A 73 12.57 20.57 7.59
N ILE A 74 11.98 20.33 8.74
CA ILE A 74 11.87 18.99 9.33
C ILE A 74 10.89 18.26 8.43
N GLU A 75 11.39 17.46 7.46
CA GLU A 75 10.60 16.43 6.81
C GLU A 75 10.16 15.49 7.94
N GLU A 76 8.89 15.52 8.31
CA GLU A 76 8.27 14.51 9.17
C GLU A 76 8.48 13.15 8.48
N THR A 77 9.51 12.42 8.89
CA THR A 77 9.71 11.04 8.46
C THR A 77 8.59 10.21 9.09
N VAL A 78 7.54 9.96 8.33
CA VAL A 78 6.48 9.02 8.71
C VAL A 78 7.13 7.66 8.94
N ILE A 79 7.34 7.30 10.20
CA ILE A 79 7.95 6.01 10.57
C ILE A 79 6.99 4.91 10.16
N ASP A 80 7.41 4.07 9.23
CA ASP A 80 6.64 2.91 8.79
C ASP A 80 6.65 1.83 9.90
N PRO A 81 5.54 1.55 10.58
CA PRO A 81 5.51 0.64 11.73
C PRO A 81 5.87 -0.80 11.38
N TYR A 82 5.85 -1.15 10.08
CA TYR A 82 6.16 -2.49 9.60
C TYR A 82 7.59 -2.64 9.08
N ALA A 83 8.38 -1.55 9.02
CA ALA A 83 9.73 -1.55 8.45
C ALA A 83 10.66 -2.62 9.04
N LYS A 84 10.55 -2.88 10.35
CA LYS A 84 11.35 -3.91 11.06
C LYS A 84 11.05 -5.35 10.66
N TYR A 85 9.94 -5.59 9.96
CA TYR A 85 9.54 -6.92 9.49
C TYR A 85 9.79 -7.13 8.00
N TYR A 86 10.36 -6.14 7.31
CA TYR A 86 10.64 -6.26 5.89
C TYR A 86 11.80 -7.20 5.61
N ILE A 87 11.60 -8.05 4.62
CA ILE A 87 12.63 -8.97 4.10
C ILE A 87 13.19 -8.51 2.76
N GLY A 88 12.61 -7.48 2.16
CA GLY A 88 13.01 -6.88 0.91
C GLY A 88 12.18 -5.65 0.57
N THR A 89 12.50 -4.99 -0.53
CA THR A 89 11.80 -3.77 -1.00
C THR A 89 11.43 -3.88 -2.47
N LEU A 90 10.27 -3.32 -2.82
CA LEU A 90 9.86 -3.02 -4.19
C LEU A 90 10.09 -1.54 -4.46
N GLU A 91 10.84 -1.22 -5.51
CA GLU A 91 11.10 0.13 -5.97
C GLU A 91 10.62 0.30 -7.41
N ILE A 92 9.79 1.32 -7.68
CA ILE A 92 9.33 1.70 -9.02
C ILE A 92 9.49 3.22 -9.15
N PRO A 93 10.67 3.71 -9.62
CA PRO A 93 11.00 5.13 -9.60
C PRO A 93 10.03 6.01 -10.38
N LYS A 94 9.50 5.54 -11.50
CA LYS A 94 8.56 6.28 -12.35
C LYS A 94 7.32 6.78 -11.60
N ILE A 95 6.92 6.10 -10.53
CA ILE A 95 5.75 6.43 -9.71
C ILE A 95 6.10 6.78 -8.27
N ASN A 96 7.38 7.01 -7.97
CA ASN A 96 7.93 7.29 -6.64
C ASN A 96 7.52 6.23 -5.59
N LEU A 97 7.44 4.95 -5.99
CA LEU A 97 7.18 3.85 -5.08
C LEU A 97 8.52 3.29 -4.59
N ASN A 98 8.69 3.29 -3.27
CA ASN A 98 9.73 2.53 -2.57
C ASN A 98 9.09 1.99 -1.28
N LYS A 99 8.80 0.69 -1.23
CA LYS A 99 8.08 0.08 -0.11
C LYS A 99 8.60 -1.32 0.18
N GLY A 100 8.81 -1.60 1.47
CA GLY A 100 9.17 -2.93 1.94
C GLY A 100 8.00 -3.91 1.83
N PHE A 101 8.33 -5.20 1.75
CA PHE A 101 7.39 -6.31 1.86
C PHE A 101 7.88 -7.32 2.91
N THR A 102 6.93 -7.98 3.56
CA THR A 102 7.19 -8.96 4.61
C THR A 102 7.25 -10.38 4.04
N ALA A 103 7.67 -11.34 4.87
CA ALA A 103 7.62 -12.75 4.49
C ALA A 103 6.18 -13.22 4.23
N ILE A 104 6.02 -14.21 3.34
CA ILE A 104 4.72 -14.73 2.90
C ILE A 104 3.86 -15.26 4.06
N ASP A 105 4.49 -15.80 5.10
CA ASP A 105 3.89 -16.33 6.32
C ASP A 105 3.78 -15.31 7.48
N SER A 106 4.21 -14.07 7.24
CA SER A 106 4.13 -13.01 8.24
C SER A 106 2.68 -12.62 8.53
N PRO A 107 2.30 -12.35 9.79
CA PRO A 107 0.98 -11.80 10.14
C PRO A 107 0.75 -10.38 9.62
N TYR A 108 1.79 -9.74 9.10
CA TYR A 108 1.76 -8.43 8.48
C TYR A 108 1.68 -8.49 6.95
N ASN A 109 1.75 -9.70 6.35
CA ASN A 109 1.65 -9.94 4.92
C ASN A 109 0.19 -9.91 4.46
N THR A 110 -0.40 -8.73 4.35
CA THR A 110 -1.77 -8.53 3.88
C THR A 110 -1.90 -7.15 3.25
N VAL A 111 -2.72 -7.02 2.21
CA VAL A 111 -3.00 -5.75 1.51
C VAL A 111 -3.56 -4.67 2.44
N ASN A 112 -4.17 -5.05 3.57
CA ASN A 112 -4.72 -4.12 4.56
C ASN A 112 -3.65 -3.52 5.49
N LYS A 113 -2.41 -3.95 5.39
CA LYS A 113 -1.27 -3.42 6.18
C LYS A 113 -0.11 -3.02 5.31
N ASN A 114 0.13 -3.76 4.21
CA ASN A 114 1.33 -3.62 3.41
C ASN A 114 1.12 -4.07 1.95
N ILE A 115 2.19 -4.06 1.15
CA ILE A 115 2.25 -4.84 -0.08
C ILE A 115 2.28 -6.32 0.33
N GLU A 116 1.31 -7.08 -0.16
CA GLU A 116 1.18 -8.52 0.13
C GLU A 116 1.99 -9.34 -0.87
N VAL A 117 2.81 -10.26 -0.35
CA VAL A 117 3.38 -11.37 -1.13
C VAL A 117 2.30 -12.45 -1.22
N VAL A 118 1.78 -12.70 -2.41
CA VAL A 118 0.67 -13.64 -2.64
C VAL A 118 1.11 -15.08 -2.30
N LYS A 119 0.23 -15.87 -1.69
CA LYS A 119 0.55 -17.20 -1.12
C LYS A 119 1.24 -18.17 -2.09
N ASP A 120 0.88 -18.14 -3.37
CA ASP A 120 1.46 -19.04 -4.38
C ASP A 120 2.69 -18.44 -5.09
N SER A 121 3.29 -17.42 -4.52
CA SER A 121 4.46 -16.70 -5.03
C SER A 121 5.75 -17.48 -4.80
N ASN A 122 6.67 -17.39 -5.75
CA ASN A 122 8.07 -17.75 -5.54
C ASN A 122 8.88 -16.48 -5.22
N TYR A 123 9.88 -16.57 -4.35
CA TYR A 123 10.78 -15.42 -4.13
C TYR A 123 11.67 -15.16 -5.36
N PRO A 124 12.26 -13.95 -5.50
CA PRO A 124 13.03 -13.56 -6.69
C PRO A 124 14.23 -14.45 -7.02
N ASP A 125 14.79 -15.14 -6.02
CA ASP A 125 15.93 -16.05 -6.15
C ASP A 125 15.57 -17.46 -6.67
N VAL A 126 14.28 -17.75 -6.88
CA VAL A 126 13.84 -19.04 -7.44
C VAL A 126 13.89 -18.99 -8.96
N SER A 127 14.67 -19.91 -9.57
CA SER A 127 14.79 -20.00 -11.04
C SER A 127 13.45 -20.31 -11.70
N LYS A 128 13.12 -19.58 -12.76
CA LYS A 128 11.85 -19.66 -13.51
C LYS A 128 10.62 -19.40 -12.61
N GLY A 129 10.84 -18.82 -11.43
CA GLY A 129 9.80 -18.47 -10.47
C GLY A 129 8.95 -17.27 -10.91
N ASN A 130 7.85 -17.09 -10.21
CA ASN A 130 7.01 -15.89 -10.33
C ASN A 130 6.85 -15.26 -8.95
N PHE A 131 7.45 -14.10 -8.76
CA PHE A 131 7.24 -13.32 -7.54
C PHE A 131 5.98 -12.48 -7.71
N ILE A 132 4.98 -12.67 -6.85
CA ILE A 132 3.65 -12.07 -7.02
C ILE A 132 3.37 -11.14 -5.85
N LEU A 133 3.15 -9.86 -6.16
CA LEU A 133 2.85 -8.81 -5.20
C LEU A 133 1.47 -8.22 -5.47
N ALA A 134 0.70 -8.00 -4.42
CA ALA A 134 -0.61 -7.35 -4.49
C ALA A 134 -0.69 -6.18 -3.52
N ALA A 135 -1.37 -5.11 -3.91
CA ALA A 135 -1.70 -3.97 -3.04
C ALA A 135 -2.91 -3.20 -3.56
N HIS A 136 -3.50 -2.39 -2.69
CA HIS A 136 -4.61 -1.51 -3.05
C HIS A 136 -4.19 -0.40 -4.02
N SER A 137 -5.16 0.01 -4.90
CA SER A 137 -5.02 1.13 -5.86
C SER A 137 -5.95 2.31 -5.56
N GLY A 138 -6.71 2.27 -4.47
CA GLY A 138 -7.64 3.34 -4.08
C GLY A 138 -6.94 4.62 -3.58
N ASN A 139 -7.68 5.46 -2.85
CA ASN A 139 -7.19 6.74 -2.32
C ASN A 139 -6.68 6.64 -0.87
N SER A 140 -6.74 5.46 -0.25
CA SER A 140 -6.21 5.23 1.09
C SER A 140 -4.69 5.41 1.14
N TYR A 141 -4.15 5.75 2.30
CA TYR A 141 -2.70 5.81 2.55
C TYR A 141 -2.02 4.43 2.36
N LEU A 142 -2.77 3.30 2.51
CA LEU A 142 -2.32 1.93 2.21
C LEU A 142 -2.42 1.55 0.73
N ALA A 143 -2.86 2.47 -0.14
CA ALA A 143 -2.97 2.21 -1.57
C ALA A 143 -1.60 2.34 -2.27
N TYR A 144 -0.66 1.47 -1.91
CA TYR A 144 0.71 1.50 -2.45
C TYR A 144 0.74 1.37 -3.97
N PHE A 145 -0.25 0.72 -4.58
CA PHE A 145 -0.35 0.56 -6.04
C PHE A 145 -1.27 1.58 -6.71
N LYS A 146 -1.63 2.69 -6.03
CA LYS A 146 -2.51 3.74 -6.57
C LYS A 146 -2.05 4.33 -7.90
N ASN A 147 -0.74 4.39 -8.13
CA ASN A 147 -0.14 4.99 -9.31
C ASN A 147 0.32 3.98 -10.37
N LEU A 148 0.11 2.66 -10.19
CA LEU A 148 0.52 1.64 -11.18
C LEU A 148 -0.10 1.89 -12.57
N TYR A 149 -1.28 2.52 -12.64
CA TYR A 149 -1.93 2.84 -13.92
C TYR A 149 -1.11 3.77 -14.83
N GLN A 150 -0.06 4.43 -14.30
CA GLN A 150 0.86 5.28 -15.07
C GLN A 150 1.96 4.48 -15.76
N LEU A 151 2.11 3.20 -15.43
CA LEU A 151 3.13 2.34 -16.00
C LEU A 151 2.71 1.84 -17.37
N THR A 152 3.71 1.66 -18.22
CA THR A 152 3.58 1.18 -19.60
C THR A 152 4.58 0.07 -19.88
N LEU A 153 4.43 -0.61 -21.02
CA LEU A 153 5.41 -1.60 -21.48
C LEU A 153 6.81 -1.00 -21.54
N GLY A 154 7.79 -1.73 -21.03
CA GLY A 154 9.19 -1.29 -20.98
C GLY A 154 9.61 -0.58 -19.70
N ASP A 155 8.68 -0.12 -18.86
CA ASP A 155 9.00 0.47 -17.56
C ASP A 155 9.64 -0.56 -16.63
N LYS A 156 10.46 -0.07 -15.69
CA LYS A 156 11.24 -0.93 -14.80
C LYS A 156 10.74 -0.89 -13.36
N ALA A 157 10.85 -2.05 -12.71
CA ALA A 157 10.72 -2.23 -11.27
C ALA A 157 11.95 -2.95 -10.73
N TYR A 158 12.29 -2.66 -9.48
CA TYR A 158 13.44 -3.26 -8.80
C TYR A 158 12.96 -3.95 -7.53
N ILE A 159 13.48 -5.17 -7.32
CA ILE A 159 13.32 -5.88 -6.04
C ILE A 159 14.69 -5.98 -5.39
N ASN A 160 14.83 -5.42 -4.18
CA ASN A 160 16.00 -5.68 -3.35
C ASN A 160 15.65 -6.80 -2.38
N TYR A 161 16.38 -7.92 -2.47
CA TYR A 161 16.13 -9.12 -1.66
C TYR A 161 17.42 -9.91 -1.46
N LYS A 162 17.75 -10.29 -0.21
CA LYS A 162 18.96 -11.07 0.16
C LYS A 162 20.25 -10.52 -0.46
N ASN A 163 20.52 -9.23 -0.27
CA ASN A 163 21.71 -8.54 -0.80
C ASN A 163 21.84 -8.54 -2.33
N HIS A 164 20.75 -8.76 -3.05
CA HIS A 164 20.69 -8.69 -4.51
C HIS A 164 19.63 -7.68 -4.92
N ARG A 165 19.91 -6.97 -6.02
CA ARG A 165 18.94 -6.13 -6.72
C ARG A 165 18.56 -6.80 -8.03
N TYR A 166 17.29 -7.18 -8.13
CA TYR A 166 16.67 -7.77 -9.30
C TYR A 166 16.00 -6.67 -10.10
N THR A 167 16.40 -6.49 -11.36
CA THR A 167 15.79 -5.52 -12.28
C THR A 167 14.79 -6.24 -13.16
N TYR A 168 13.53 -5.81 -13.12
CA TYR A 168 12.44 -6.35 -13.93
C TYR A 168 11.92 -5.29 -14.89
N LYS A 169 11.46 -5.72 -16.08
CA LYS A 169 10.88 -4.87 -17.11
C LYS A 169 9.48 -5.33 -17.47
N ILE A 170 8.53 -4.38 -17.57
CA ILE A 170 7.14 -4.69 -17.93
C ILE A 170 7.07 -5.17 -19.37
N VAL A 171 6.51 -6.37 -19.56
CA VAL A 171 6.34 -7.02 -20.88
C VAL A 171 4.87 -7.22 -21.24
N ASN A 172 3.96 -7.22 -20.25
CA ASN A 172 2.53 -7.35 -20.49
C ASN A 172 1.71 -6.62 -19.42
N ILE A 173 0.60 -6.03 -19.83
CA ILE A 173 -0.40 -5.39 -18.94
C ILE A 173 -1.77 -5.77 -19.45
N TYR A 174 -2.60 -6.35 -18.59
CA TYR A 174 -3.96 -6.73 -18.95
C TYR A 174 -4.91 -6.62 -17.76
N GLN A 175 -6.21 -6.65 -18.05
CA GLN A 175 -7.28 -6.60 -17.07
C GLN A 175 -8.09 -7.89 -17.10
N GLN A 176 -8.63 -8.28 -15.94
CA GLN A 176 -9.57 -9.39 -15.82
C GLN A 176 -10.61 -9.09 -14.74
N GLU A 177 -11.74 -9.79 -14.80
CA GLU A 177 -12.77 -9.70 -13.76
C GLU A 177 -12.30 -10.31 -12.44
N LYS A 178 -12.75 -9.75 -11.31
CA LYS A 178 -12.49 -10.26 -9.96
C LYS A 178 -13.38 -11.47 -9.69
N THR A 179 -12.93 -12.65 -10.05
CA THR A 179 -13.67 -13.92 -9.88
C THR A 179 -13.15 -14.74 -8.68
N GLY A 180 -12.21 -14.18 -7.89
CA GLY A 180 -11.49 -14.92 -6.84
C GLY A 180 -10.37 -15.80 -7.38
N LYS A 181 -10.18 -15.89 -8.69
CA LYS A 181 -9.06 -16.57 -9.36
C LYS A 181 -8.36 -15.58 -10.28
N ILE A 182 -7.03 -15.67 -10.34
CA ILE A 182 -6.18 -14.81 -11.17
C ILE A 182 -5.49 -15.66 -12.20
N ALA A 183 -5.79 -15.41 -13.50
CA ALA A 183 -5.04 -15.98 -14.59
C ALA A 183 -3.78 -15.15 -14.84
N ILE A 184 -2.59 -15.77 -14.74
CA ILE A 184 -1.31 -15.11 -14.94
C ILE A 184 -0.70 -15.61 -16.25
N TYR A 185 -0.64 -14.73 -17.25
CA TYR A 185 -0.08 -15.01 -18.58
C TYR A 185 1.38 -14.57 -18.63
N ARG A 186 2.31 -15.51 -18.34
CA ARG A 186 3.75 -15.26 -18.30
C ARG A 186 4.53 -16.32 -19.09
N ASP A 187 5.77 -16.02 -19.46
CA ASP A 187 6.72 -17.03 -19.96
C ASP A 187 7.22 -17.90 -18.79
N LEU A 188 6.89 -19.19 -18.81
CA LEU A 188 7.26 -20.14 -17.76
C LEU A 188 8.76 -20.48 -17.75
N ASN A 189 9.53 -20.08 -18.78
CA ASN A 189 10.97 -20.28 -18.85
C ASN A 189 11.77 -19.11 -18.27
N LYS A 190 11.10 -18.03 -17.84
CA LYS A 190 11.70 -16.83 -17.29
C LYS A 190 11.35 -16.60 -15.83
N ASN A 191 12.24 -15.91 -15.12
CA ASN A 191 11.90 -15.33 -13.84
C ASN A 191 11.00 -14.12 -14.06
N THR A 192 9.88 -14.06 -13.37
CA THR A 192 8.89 -13.00 -13.53
C THR A 192 8.52 -12.37 -12.19
N LEU A 193 8.17 -11.09 -12.25
CA LEU A 193 7.46 -10.35 -11.21
C LEU A 193 6.06 -10.05 -11.72
N THR A 194 5.05 -10.37 -10.91
CA THR A 194 3.65 -10.04 -11.21
C THR A 194 3.14 -9.03 -10.18
N LEU A 195 2.64 -7.88 -10.65
CA LEU A 195 1.98 -6.91 -9.78
C LEU A 195 0.48 -6.93 -10.04
N ILE A 196 -0.32 -7.01 -8.97
CA ILE A 196 -1.77 -7.15 -9.04
C ILE A 196 -2.42 -6.03 -8.22
N THR A 197 -3.37 -5.34 -8.84
CA THR A 197 -4.12 -4.29 -8.16
C THR A 197 -5.54 -4.16 -8.72
N CYS A 198 -6.43 -3.46 -8.01
CA CYS A 198 -7.72 -3.10 -8.57
C CYS A 198 -7.53 -2.17 -9.77
N THR A 199 -8.32 -2.37 -10.83
CA THR A 199 -8.33 -1.46 -11.98
C THR A 199 -8.86 -0.10 -11.55
N LYS A 200 -8.16 0.98 -11.93
CA LYS A 200 -8.63 2.35 -11.72
C LYS A 200 -10.03 2.53 -12.32
N ASP A 201 -10.89 3.20 -11.57
CA ASP A 201 -12.28 3.50 -11.97
C ASP A 201 -13.17 2.25 -12.24
N SER A 202 -12.76 1.06 -11.76
CA SER A 202 -13.55 -0.17 -11.84
C SER A 202 -13.69 -0.87 -10.49
N LYS A 203 -14.91 -1.27 -10.15
CA LYS A 203 -15.19 -2.06 -8.94
C LYS A 203 -15.06 -3.58 -9.19
N THR A 204 -15.18 -4.01 -10.44
CA THR A 204 -15.25 -5.44 -10.81
C THR A 204 -13.97 -5.98 -11.41
N LYS A 205 -13.04 -5.11 -11.84
CA LYS A 205 -11.82 -5.50 -12.55
C LYS A 205 -10.57 -5.32 -11.70
N GLN A 206 -9.57 -6.12 -12.02
CA GLN A 206 -8.19 -6.01 -11.54
C GLN A 206 -7.24 -5.92 -12.73
N THR A 207 -6.14 -5.17 -12.53
CA THR A 207 -5.07 -5.03 -13.53
C THR A 207 -3.87 -5.84 -13.10
N ILE A 208 -3.32 -6.60 -14.01
CA ILE A 208 -2.15 -7.46 -13.85
C ILE A 208 -1.01 -6.92 -14.71
N TYR A 209 0.15 -6.72 -14.09
CA TYR A 209 1.40 -6.32 -14.76
C TYR A 209 2.35 -7.51 -14.70
N ILE A 210 2.83 -7.97 -15.83
CA ILE A 210 3.85 -9.01 -15.94
C ILE A 210 5.17 -8.36 -16.31
N LEU A 211 6.17 -8.60 -15.48
CA LEU A 211 7.53 -8.11 -15.68
C LEU A 211 8.48 -9.31 -15.79
N GLU A 212 9.43 -9.25 -16.71
CA GLU A 212 10.49 -10.24 -16.87
C GLU A 212 11.80 -9.73 -16.28
N LEU A 213 12.55 -10.62 -15.68
CA LEU A 213 13.88 -10.34 -15.12
C LEU A 213 14.86 -9.97 -16.25
N GLU A 214 15.49 -8.80 -16.14
CA GLU A 214 16.56 -8.33 -17.04
C GLU A 214 17.96 -8.59 -16.48
N SER A 215 18.16 -8.33 -15.18
CA SER A 215 19.47 -8.47 -14.55
C SER A 215 19.38 -8.65 -13.04
N VAL A 216 20.44 -9.20 -12.46
CA VAL A 216 20.66 -9.30 -11.00
C VAL A 216 22.05 -8.78 -10.70
N ILE A 217 22.16 -7.90 -9.69
CA ILE A 217 23.44 -7.40 -9.17
C ILE A 217 23.50 -7.57 -7.64
N ASN A 218 24.70 -7.72 -7.10
CA ASN A 218 24.96 -7.67 -5.65
C ASN A 218 24.93 -6.21 -5.16
N ILE A 219 24.32 -5.96 -3.99
CA ILE A 219 24.22 -4.65 -3.35
C ILE A 219 24.69 -4.71 -1.90
#